data_301889d4b7e3eaa5ab787dd2ee8621d4
#
_entry.id   301889d4b7e3eaa5ab787dd2ee8621d4
#
_cell.length_a   1.000
_cell.length_b   1.000
_cell.length_c   1.000
_cell.angle_alpha   90.00
_cell.angle_beta   90.00
_cell.angle_gamma   90.00
#
_symmetry.space_group_name_H-M   'P 1'
#
loop_
_entity.id
_entity.type
_entity.pdbx_description
1 polymer ?
#
loop_
_entity_poly.entity_id
_entity_poly.type
_entity_poly.pdbx_seq_one_letter_code
_entity_poly.pdbx_strand_id
1 'polypeptide(L)'
;MHSYATPTHIVREIQPDVPVWCFRPERVTASAKWFRESFSAEPFYAVKANPGVHVLDALWAGGVHSFDCASDTEVELIRTRFPEARIAFLHPVKNRRAIARAYREFGVRIFVT
;
A
#
# COMPACT_ATOMS: atom_id res chain seq x y z
N MET A 1 -0.47 14.63 -11.93
CA MET A 1 -1.57 14.75 -10.94
C MET A 1 -1.72 16.22 -10.59
N HIS A 2 -2.92 16.78 -10.75
CA HIS A 2 -3.19 18.17 -10.35
C HIS A 2 -3.51 18.22 -8.85
N SER A 3 -3.10 19.29 -8.19
CA SER A 3 -3.35 19.50 -6.75
C SER A 3 -4.34 20.66 -6.57
N TYR A 4 -5.36 20.42 -5.76
CA TYR A 4 -6.41 21.39 -5.44
C TYR A 4 -6.61 21.45 -3.94
N ALA A 5 -6.95 22.63 -3.43
CA ALA A 5 -7.12 22.83 -2.00
C ALA A 5 -8.32 22.07 -1.42
N THR A 6 -9.40 21.94 -2.19
CA THR A 6 -10.62 21.23 -1.76
C THR A 6 -11.33 20.59 -2.96
N PRO A 7 -12.18 19.57 -2.74
CA PRO A 7 -13.05 19.03 -3.80
C PRO A 7 -13.95 20.09 -4.44
N THR A 8 -14.43 21.07 -3.65
CA THR A 8 -15.24 22.19 -4.16
C THR A 8 -14.45 23.03 -5.17
N HIS A 9 -13.15 23.18 -4.97
CA HIS A 9 -12.28 23.90 -5.91
C HIS A 9 -12.19 23.17 -7.26
N ILE A 10 -12.10 21.83 -7.26
CA ILE A 10 -12.15 21.02 -8.48
C ILE A 10 -13.45 21.27 -9.25
N VAL A 11 -14.58 21.20 -8.56
CA VAL A 11 -15.89 21.40 -9.19
C VAL A 11 -16.01 22.79 -9.82
N ARG A 12 -15.49 23.81 -9.16
CA ARG A 12 -15.55 25.20 -9.67
C ARG A 12 -14.63 25.45 -10.87
N GLU A 13 -13.44 24.88 -10.86
CA GLU A 13 -12.44 25.13 -11.91
C GLU A 13 -12.60 24.22 -13.12
N ILE A 14 -12.84 22.92 -12.90
CA ILE A 14 -12.84 21.92 -13.97
C ILE A 14 -14.26 21.66 -14.46
N GLN A 15 -15.28 21.77 -13.59
CA GLN A 15 -16.67 21.43 -13.88
C GLN A 15 -16.79 20.05 -14.54
N PRO A 16 -16.27 18.98 -13.92
CA PRO A 16 -16.20 17.67 -14.54
C PRO A 16 -17.59 17.11 -14.80
N ASP A 17 -17.78 16.55 -15.96
CA ASP A 17 -19.00 15.84 -16.40
C ASP A 17 -19.00 14.35 -16.05
N VAL A 18 -17.91 13.87 -15.46
CA VAL A 18 -17.70 12.49 -15.00
C VAL A 18 -17.24 12.45 -13.54
N PRO A 19 -17.46 11.34 -12.83
CA PRO A 19 -16.94 11.18 -11.48
C PRO A 19 -15.42 11.36 -11.40
N VAL A 20 -14.96 12.10 -10.40
CA VAL A 20 -13.54 12.39 -10.17
C VAL A 20 -13.08 11.76 -8.84
N TRP A 21 -11.99 11.02 -8.89
CA TRP A 21 -11.35 10.49 -7.69
C TRP A 21 -10.44 11.55 -7.07
N CYS A 22 -10.72 11.88 -5.80
CA CYS A 22 -9.90 12.81 -5.03
C CYS A 22 -9.06 12.05 -4.01
N PHE A 23 -7.75 12.05 -4.21
CA PHE A 23 -6.81 11.48 -3.25
C PHE A 23 -6.35 12.54 -2.25
N ARG A 24 -6.39 12.18 -0.98
CA ARG A 24 -5.98 13.04 0.14
C ARG A 24 -4.86 12.36 0.93
N PRO A 25 -3.60 12.57 0.53
CA PRO A 25 -2.45 11.88 1.12
C PRO A 25 -2.34 12.12 2.63
N GLU A 26 -2.63 13.34 3.09
CA GLU A 26 -2.60 13.70 4.51
C GLU A 26 -3.58 12.87 5.38
N ARG A 27 -4.71 12.45 4.80
CA ARG A 27 -5.68 11.59 5.48
C ARG A 27 -5.17 10.16 5.61
N VAL A 28 -4.55 9.64 4.57
CA VAL A 28 -3.95 8.29 4.59
C VAL A 28 -2.80 8.24 5.60
N THR A 29 -1.91 9.23 5.54
CA THR A 29 -0.79 9.34 6.48
C THR A 29 -1.27 9.47 7.93
N ALA A 30 -2.27 10.30 8.20
CA ALA A 30 -2.84 10.45 9.53
C ALA A 30 -3.50 9.15 10.04
N SER A 31 -4.24 8.46 9.18
CA SER A 31 -4.87 7.17 9.53
C SER A 31 -3.82 6.10 9.82
N ALA A 32 -2.77 6.01 9.00
CA ALA A 32 -1.65 5.09 9.19
C ALA A 32 -0.97 5.33 10.55
N LYS A 33 -0.68 6.60 10.85
CA LYS A 33 -0.07 7.00 12.11
C LYS A 33 -0.96 6.65 13.31
N TRP A 34 -2.25 7.02 13.25
CA TRP A 34 -3.21 6.69 14.30
C TRP A 34 -3.31 5.18 14.54
N PHE A 35 -3.40 4.39 13.46
CA PHE A 35 -3.50 2.94 13.57
C PHE A 35 -2.27 2.33 14.25
N ARG A 36 -1.08 2.80 13.87
CA ARG A 36 0.19 2.37 14.45
C ARG A 36 0.33 2.73 15.93
N GLU A 37 -0.16 3.91 16.33
CA GLU A 37 -0.07 4.40 17.71
C GLU A 37 -1.15 3.80 18.62
N SER A 38 -2.33 3.48 18.06
CA SER A 38 -3.48 2.99 18.83
C SER A 38 -3.56 1.47 18.90
N PHE A 39 -2.82 0.75 18.06
CA PHE A 39 -2.84 -0.71 18.01
C PHE A 39 -1.57 -1.28 18.66
N SER A 40 -1.74 -2.25 19.57
CA SER A 40 -0.62 -2.88 20.27
C SER A 40 0.19 -3.89 19.44
N ALA A 41 -0.23 -4.14 18.19
CA ALA A 41 0.43 -5.05 17.26
C ALA A 41 0.92 -4.30 16.01
N GLU A 42 1.88 -4.90 15.31
CA GLU A 42 2.39 -4.35 14.06
C GLU A 42 1.33 -4.49 12.94
N PRO A 43 0.89 -3.38 12.32
CA PRO A 43 -0.07 -3.46 11.23
C PRO A 43 0.61 -3.85 9.92
N PHE A 44 0.04 -4.84 9.22
CA PHE A 44 0.39 -5.18 7.85
C PHE A 44 -0.67 -4.65 6.90
N TYR A 45 -0.29 -3.74 6.02
CA TYR A 45 -1.22 -3.23 5.01
C TYR A 45 -1.43 -4.24 3.89
N ALA A 46 -2.68 -4.61 3.63
CA ALA A 46 -3.05 -5.49 2.53
C ALA A 46 -2.95 -4.74 1.18
N VAL A 47 -1.91 -5.01 0.40
CA VAL A 47 -1.60 -4.29 -0.85
C VAL A 47 -2.75 -4.38 -1.85
N LYS A 48 -3.44 -5.50 -1.93
CA LYS A 48 -4.62 -5.72 -2.79
C LYS A 48 -5.76 -4.71 -2.56
N ALA A 49 -5.83 -4.08 -1.39
CA ALA A 49 -6.88 -3.09 -1.10
C ALA A 49 -6.72 -1.82 -1.96
N ASN A 50 -5.49 -1.34 -2.10
CA ASN A 50 -5.13 -0.29 -3.04
C ASN A 50 -3.62 -0.31 -3.29
N PRO A 51 -3.15 -0.85 -4.43
CA PRO A 51 -1.73 -0.93 -4.78
C PRO A 51 -1.18 0.37 -5.38
N GLY A 52 -1.97 1.44 -5.43
CA GLY A 52 -1.54 2.72 -5.98
C GLY A 52 -0.32 3.27 -5.25
N VAL A 53 0.75 3.58 -5.99
CA VAL A 53 2.03 4.01 -5.41
C VAL A 53 1.89 5.24 -4.51
N HIS A 54 1.01 6.18 -4.84
CA HIS A 54 0.72 7.35 -4.03
C HIS A 54 0.07 7.00 -2.68
N VAL A 55 -0.73 5.92 -2.61
CA VAL A 55 -1.29 5.40 -1.36
C VAL A 55 -0.20 4.73 -0.53
N LEU A 56 0.61 3.89 -1.17
CA LEU A 56 1.72 3.19 -0.51
C LEU A 56 2.73 4.19 0.08
N ASP A 57 3.06 5.26 -0.65
CA ASP A 57 3.93 6.33 -0.16
C ASP A 57 3.36 7.05 1.07
N ALA A 58 2.06 7.36 1.04
CA ALA A 58 1.39 8.00 2.17
C ALA A 58 1.32 7.10 3.41
N LEU A 59 1.12 5.79 3.22
CA LEU A 59 1.18 4.80 4.30
C LEU A 59 2.58 4.71 4.89
N TRP A 60 3.60 4.64 4.03
CA TRP A 60 5.00 4.61 4.44
C TRP A 60 5.38 5.85 5.24
N ALA A 61 4.99 7.03 4.77
CA ALA A 61 5.18 8.30 5.48
C ALA A 61 4.45 8.34 6.85
N GLY A 62 3.34 7.62 6.98
CA GLY A 62 2.61 7.43 8.24
C GLY A 62 3.22 6.36 9.16
N GLY A 63 4.31 5.70 8.74
CA GLY A 63 5.06 4.72 9.52
C GLY A 63 4.54 3.28 9.41
N VAL A 64 3.68 2.97 8.44
CA VAL A 64 3.34 1.58 8.09
C VAL A 64 4.42 1.05 7.15
N HIS A 65 5.27 0.16 7.65
CA HIS A 65 6.42 -0.39 6.93
C HIS A 65 6.28 -1.90 6.67
N SER A 66 5.12 -2.47 6.99
CA SER A 66 4.83 -3.89 6.84
C SER A 66 3.66 -4.10 5.90
N PHE A 67 3.80 -5.02 4.96
CA PHE A 67 2.83 -5.24 3.87
C PHE A 67 2.44 -6.70 3.75
N ASP A 68 1.14 -6.94 3.62
CA ASP A 68 0.55 -8.23 3.25
C ASP A 68 0.36 -8.25 1.73
N CYS A 69 1.12 -9.11 1.06
CA CYS A 69 1.08 -9.29 -0.38
C CYS A 69 0.33 -10.57 -0.74
N ALA A 70 -0.56 -10.49 -1.73
CA ALA A 70 -1.36 -11.61 -2.21
C ALA A 70 -0.75 -12.28 -3.47
N SER A 71 0.26 -11.67 -4.09
CA SER A 71 0.93 -12.18 -5.29
C SER A 71 2.42 -11.84 -5.30
N ASP A 72 3.19 -12.53 -6.13
CA ASP A 72 4.61 -12.20 -6.34
C ASP A 72 4.80 -10.85 -7.05
N THR A 73 3.85 -10.42 -7.86
CA THR A 73 3.81 -9.09 -8.45
C THR A 73 3.68 -7.99 -7.38
N GLU A 74 2.82 -8.20 -6.39
CA GLU A 74 2.71 -7.27 -5.26
C GLU A 74 3.99 -7.28 -4.41
N VAL A 75 4.60 -8.44 -4.19
CA VAL A 75 5.89 -8.57 -3.49
C VAL A 75 6.96 -7.77 -4.22
N GLU A 76 7.05 -7.90 -5.55
CA GLU A 76 7.99 -7.15 -6.39
C GLU A 76 7.76 -5.65 -6.29
N LEU A 77 6.50 -5.20 -6.40
CA LEU A 77 6.12 -3.80 -6.26
C LEU A 77 6.61 -3.20 -4.93
N ILE A 78 6.29 -3.88 -3.83
CA ILE A 78 6.67 -3.39 -2.49
C ILE A 78 8.18 -3.42 -2.30
N ARG A 79 8.86 -4.50 -2.69
CA ARG A 79 10.31 -4.61 -2.51
C ARG A 79 11.08 -3.60 -3.33
N THR A 80 10.62 -3.33 -4.56
CA THR A 80 11.23 -2.32 -5.45
C THR A 80 11.02 -0.91 -4.90
N ARG A 81 9.83 -0.62 -4.37
CA ARG A 81 9.48 0.70 -3.85
C ARG A 81 10.11 0.97 -2.49
N PHE A 82 10.09 -0.03 -1.62
CA PHE A 82 10.55 0.05 -0.23
C PHE A 82 11.49 -1.12 0.08
N PRO A 83 12.79 -0.99 -0.20
CA PRO A 83 13.76 -2.09 -0.02
C PRO A 83 13.79 -2.66 1.40
N GLU A 84 13.48 -1.85 2.41
CA GLU A 84 13.51 -2.23 3.83
C GLU A 84 12.14 -2.72 4.35
N ALA A 85 11.10 -2.74 3.52
CA ALA A 85 9.78 -3.17 3.93
C ALA A 85 9.78 -4.61 4.46
N ARG A 86 9.03 -4.84 5.53
CA ARG A 86 8.68 -6.17 5.99
C ARG A 86 7.53 -6.71 5.16
N ILE A 87 7.73 -7.81 4.48
CA ILE A 87 6.76 -8.39 3.56
C ILE A 87 6.32 -9.76 4.07
N ALA A 88 5.00 -9.96 4.12
CA ALA A 88 4.36 -11.24 4.32
C ALA A 88 3.57 -11.62 3.07
N PHE A 89 3.74 -12.85 2.59
CA PHE A 89 3.01 -13.39 1.45
C PHE A 89 1.88 -14.29 1.97
N LEU A 90 0.73 -13.67 2.27
CA LEU A 90 -0.33 -14.30 3.06
C LEU A 90 -1.47 -14.91 2.24
N HIS A 91 -1.48 -14.82 0.91
CA HIS A 91 -2.47 -15.54 0.10
C HIS A 91 -2.28 -17.05 0.28
N PRO A 92 -3.27 -17.82 0.72
CA PRO A 92 -3.09 -19.25 1.00
C PRO A 92 -2.80 -20.06 -0.28
N VAL A 93 -3.40 -19.72 -1.39
CA VAL A 93 -3.15 -20.41 -2.68
C VAL A 93 -1.99 -19.74 -3.40
N LYS A 94 -0.82 -20.36 -3.35
CA LYS A 94 0.40 -19.89 -4.00
C LYS A 94 1.00 -21.03 -4.84
N ASN A 95 1.46 -20.71 -6.04
CA ASN A 95 2.23 -21.68 -6.81
C ASN A 95 3.69 -21.71 -6.34
N ARG A 96 4.35 -22.85 -6.57
CA ARG A 96 5.75 -23.07 -6.14
C ARG A 96 6.73 -22.03 -6.70
N ARG A 97 6.51 -21.59 -7.94
CA ARG A 97 7.35 -20.59 -8.61
C ARG A 97 7.26 -19.22 -7.92
N ALA A 98 6.05 -18.78 -7.57
CA ALA A 98 5.83 -17.52 -6.85
C ALA A 98 6.48 -17.56 -5.45
N ILE A 99 6.36 -18.67 -4.73
CA ILE A 99 7.02 -18.86 -3.43
C ILE A 99 8.54 -18.78 -3.57
N ALA A 100 9.11 -19.52 -4.54
CA ALA A 100 10.55 -19.55 -4.77
C ALA A 100 11.08 -18.16 -5.15
N ARG A 101 10.36 -17.42 -6.01
CA ARG A 101 10.70 -16.06 -6.42
C ARG A 101 10.67 -15.10 -5.23
N ALA A 102 9.57 -15.09 -4.47
CA ALA A 102 9.43 -14.26 -3.28
C ALA A 102 10.54 -14.50 -2.27
N TYR A 103 10.89 -15.76 -2.03
CA TYR A 103 11.94 -16.14 -1.10
C TYR A 103 13.35 -15.78 -1.59
N ARG A 104 13.70 -16.16 -2.83
CA ARG A 104 15.07 -16.05 -3.36
C ARG A 104 15.41 -14.65 -3.85
N GLU A 105 14.50 -14.02 -4.61
CA GLU A 105 14.76 -12.74 -5.25
C GLU A 105 14.39 -11.56 -4.34
N PHE A 106 13.29 -11.68 -3.57
CA PHE A 106 12.76 -10.57 -2.78
C PHE A 106 12.95 -10.72 -1.26
N GLY A 107 13.57 -11.79 -0.81
CA GLY A 107 13.91 -11.97 0.59
C GLY A 107 12.73 -12.14 1.55
N VAL A 108 11.54 -12.53 1.02
CA VAL A 108 10.37 -12.79 1.86
C VAL A 108 10.61 -14.02 2.75
N ARG A 109 10.21 -13.90 4.02
CA ARG A 109 10.38 -14.96 5.03
C ARG A 109 9.09 -15.33 5.76
N ILE A 110 8.02 -14.57 5.55
CA ILE A 110 6.72 -14.79 6.17
C ILE A 110 5.75 -15.28 5.10
N PHE A 111 5.28 -16.49 5.27
CA PHE A 111 4.31 -17.15 4.39
C PHE A 111 3.22 -17.78 5.23
N VAL A 112 1.97 -17.75 4.73
CA VAL A 112 0.89 -18.58 5.25
C VAL A 112 0.77 -19.86 4.45
N THR A 113 0.41 -20.93 5.10
CA THR A 113 0.17 -22.25 4.49
C THR A 113 -1.28 -22.68 4.69
#